data_31084d29c6495b83c4bb88610824372f
#
_entry.id   31084d29c6495b83c4bb88610824372f
#
_cell.length_a   1.000
_cell.length_b   1.000
_cell.length_c   1.000
_cell.angle_alpha   90.00
_cell.angle_beta   90.00
_cell.angle_gamma   90.00
#
_symmetry.space_group_name_H-M   'P 1'
#
loop_
_entity.id
_entity.type
_entity.pdbx_description
1 polymer ?
#
loop_
_entity_poly.entity_id
_entity_poly.type
_entity_poly.pdbx_seq_one_letter_code
_entity_poly.pdbx_strand_id
1 'polypeptide(L)'
;MDFYLGRSDWKTLQRGEEHSFLLVNGLGGYCSQTVIGSNARHDHNLLTAALVAPTKRFAMVRRIEEILHVGSNAYRLDSQAYVTSSDDAAGFRFLDSFFYDGLPSWEYMAEGVRVTKRLTLVYGTNSLAIQYQLHADEGVDAWLEVIPVYGFHSKNDRPLTYEPISCRKKEDRLFMSTKEASLYLDTDGDIETMEEAQVQWYRFDQDGPDGRDGWGGGRKIHKIKSAHTTEEDIDKRVLNGSVMLNLIYGMDENWMNKQREREEKTQNDLSAVFSYLWNQEHERQKAVMEQSGRVSETARQLAVSAQAHLTRRDSTDGMSIMAGFPFFGDWGRDTMIAFYGCTLAIGQME
;
A
#
# COMPACT_ATOMS: atom_id res chain seq x y z
N MET A 1 -17.76 -6.83 7.94
CA MET A 1 -17.75 -8.19 7.30
C MET A 1 -16.32 -8.51 6.97
N ASP A 2 -15.78 -9.49 7.65
CA ASP A 2 -14.39 -9.86 7.47
C ASP A 2 -14.27 -10.80 6.28
N PHE A 3 -13.31 -10.56 5.41
CA PHE A 3 -13.00 -11.44 4.29
C PHE A 3 -11.73 -12.21 4.60
N TYR A 4 -11.80 -13.50 4.41
CA TYR A 4 -10.66 -14.40 4.53
C TYR A 4 -10.48 -15.17 3.24
N LEU A 5 -9.29 -15.12 2.68
CA LEU A 5 -8.87 -15.93 1.55
C LEU A 5 -7.66 -16.76 1.96
N GLY A 6 -7.59 -18.00 1.48
CA GLY A 6 -6.52 -18.94 1.79
C GLY A 6 -5.86 -19.51 0.54
N ARG A 7 -4.93 -20.45 0.72
CA ARG A 7 -4.15 -21.06 -0.39
C ARG A 7 -4.98 -21.64 -1.53
N SER A 8 -6.25 -22.02 -1.28
CA SER A 8 -7.15 -22.51 -2.33
C SER A 8 -7.54 -21.45 -3.34
N ASP A 9 -7.47 -20.16 -2.97
CA ASP A 9 -7.95 -19.04 -3.79
C ASP A 9 -6.90 -18.53 -4.78
N TRP A 10 -5.61 -18.92 -4.62
CA TRP A 10 -4.50 -18.50 -5.49
C TRP A 10 -3.54 -19.63 -5.86
N LYS A 11 -4.04 -20.71 -6.45
CA LYS A 11 -3.21 -21.84 -6.89
C LYS A 11 -2.26 -21.51 -8.05
N THR A 12 -2.55 -20.47 -8.81
CA THR A 12 -1.73 -19.93 -9.90
C THR A 12 -1.68 -18.41 -9.82
N LEU A 13 -0.70 -17.79 -10.49
CA LEU A 13 -0.59 -16.33 -10.59
C LEU A 13 -1.91 -15.74 -11.10
N GLN A 14 -2.41 -16.24 -12.23
CA GLN A 14 -3.65 -15.77 -12.84
C GLN A 14 -4.85 -15.87 -11.88
N ARG A 15 -4.98 -16.99 -11.14
CA ARG A 15 -6.08 -17.15 -10.18
C ARG A 15 -5.98 -16.18 -9.01
N GLY A 16 -4.77 -15.94 -8.50
CA GLY A 16 -4.54 -14.95 -7.43
C GLY A 16 -4.81 -13.51 -7.88
N GLU A 17 -4.60 -13.20 -9.15
CA GLU A 17 -4.88 -11.90 -9.74
C GLU A 17 -6.36 -11.56 -9.89
N GLU A 18 -7.27 -12.53 -9.78
CA GLU A 18 -8.72 -12.29 -9.81
C GLU A 18 -9.23 -11.54 -8.57
N HIS A 19 -8.48 -11.54 -7.47
CA HIS A 19 -8.84 -10.88 -6.22
C HIS A 19 -7.95 -9.65 -5.98
N SER A 20 -8.57 -8.51 -5.74
CA SER A 20 -7.87 -7.26 -5.41
C SER A 20 -8.58 -6.52 -4.28
N PHE A 21 -7.83 -5.69 -3.58
CA PHE A 21 -8.35 -4.79 -2.54
C PHE A 21 -8.22 -3.33 -2.99
N LEU A 22 -8.99 -2.47 -2.32
CA LEU A 22 -8.99 -1.03 -2.54
C LEU A 22 -9.12 -0.30 -1.21
N LEU A 23 -8.20 0.64 -0.96
CA LEU A 23 -8.33 1.66 0.07
C LEU A 23 -8.35 3.03 -0.61
N VAL A 24 -9.05 3.99 -0.01
CA VAL A 24 -9.16 5.36 -0.52
C VAL A 24 -8.86 6.37 0.58
N ASN A 25 -8.33 7.54 0.21
CA ASN A 25 -7.91 8.54 1.18
C ASN A 25 -8.84 9.76 1.28
N GLY A 26 -10.00 9.78 0.62
CA GLY A 26 -10.92 10.92 0.63
C GLY A 26 -10.44 12.14 -0.18
N LEU A 27 -9.26 12.06 -0.81
CA LEU A 27 -8.73 13.11 -1.70
C LEU A 27 -8.76 12.70 -3.19
N GLY A 28 -9.28 11.50 -3.50
CA GLY A 28 -9.19 10.89 -4.83
C GLY A 28 -7.95 10.02 -5.03
N GLY A 29 -7.02 10.00 -4.07
CA GLY A 29 -5.93 9.05 -3.99
C GLY A 29 -6.41 7.69 -3.49
N TYR A 30 -5.64 6.63 -3.79
CA TYR A 30 -6.00 5.27 -3.43
C TYR A 30 -4.78 4.35 -3.32
N CYS A 31 -4.99 3.21 -2.65
CA CYS A 31 -4.15 2.04 -2.66
C CYS A 31 -4.95 0.87 -3.25
N SER A 32 -4.46 0.24 -4.30
CA SER A 32 -5.09 -0.94 -4.90
C SER A 32 -4.03 -1.87 -5.45
N GLN A 33 -4.15 -3.16 -5.14
CA GLN A 33 -3.29 -4.22 -5.63
C GLN A 33 -4.04 -5.55 -5.55
N THR A 34 -3.55 -6.58 -6.24
CA THR A 34 -4.09 -7.94 -6.03
C THR A 34 -3.72 -8.47 -4.65
N VAL A 35 -4.51 -9.39 -4.13
CA VAL A 35 -4.26 -10.01 -2.82
C VAL A 35 -2.94 -10.79 -2.76
N ILE A 36 -2.40 -11.21 -3.89
CA ILE A 36 -1.09 -11.89 -3.98
C ILE A 36 0.09 -10.92 -4.17
N GLY A 37 -0.12 -9.60 -4.09
CA GLY A 37 0.93 -8.59 -4.19
C GLY A 37 1.38 -8.27 -5.62
N SER A 38 0.68 -8.73 -6.66
CA SER A 38 0.97 -8.38 -8.06
C SER A 38 0.21 -7.14 -8.53
N ASN A 39 0.78 -6.45 -9.50
CA ASN A 39 0.07 -5.44 -10.29
C ASN A 39 -0.45 -6.08 -11.58
N ALA A 40 -1.68 -6.55 -11.57
CA ALA A 40 -2.36 -7.14 -12.73
C ALA A 40 -3.01 -6.09 -13.64
N ARG A 41 -3.05 -4.81 -13.20
CA ARG A 41 -3.58 -3.66 -13.93
C ARG A 41 -2.64 -2.47 -13.83
N HIS A 42 -2.67 -1.61 -14.84
CA HIS A 42 -1.95 -0.33 -14.82
C HIS A 42 -2.35 0.54 -13.61
N ASP A 43 -3.60 0.49 -13.23
CA ASP A 43 -4.15 1.26 -12.12
C ASP A 43 -3.77 0.69 -10.73
N HIS A 44 -3.17 -0.49 -10.62
CA HIS A 44 -2.69 -1.02 -9.36
C HIS A 44 -1.44 -0.26 -8.90
N ASN A 45 -1.54 0.34 -7.72
CA ASN A 45 -0.48 1.03 -7.02
C ASN A 45 -0.71 0.94 -5.51
N LEU A 46 0.35 0.82 -4.73
CA LEU A 46 0.27 0.92 -3.27
C LEU A 46 0.01 2.36 -2.81
N LEU A 47 0.48 3.34 -3.57
CA LEU A 47 0.15 4.75 -3.34
C LEU A 47 -0.08 5.45 -4.68
N THR A 48 -1.34 5.71 -5.00
CA THR A 48 -1.72 6.74 -5.96
C THR A 48 -2.16 7.97 -5.19
N ALA A 49 -1.41 9.05 -5.32
CA ALA A 49 -1.66 10.29 -4.62
C ALA A 49 -2.51 11.25 -5.47
N ALA A 50 -3.35 12.06 -4.84
CA ALA A 50 -4.03 13.17 -5.48
C ALA A 50 -3.26 14.46 -5.18
N LEU A 51 -2.52 14.99 -6.17
CA LEU A 51 -1.78 16.25 -6.04
C LEU A 51 -2.72 17.47 -6.06
N VAL A 52 -3.83 17.34 -6.75
CA VAL A 52 -4.99 18.25 -6.71
C VAL A 52 -6.23 17.37 -6.64
N ALA A 53 -6.95 17.44 -5.53
CA ALA A 53 -8.11 16.60 -5.28
C ALA A 53 -9.30 16.96 -6.19
N PRO A 54 -9.96 15.98 -6.80
CA PRO A 54 -9.62 14.56 -6.87
C PRO A 54 -8.93 14.17 -8.19
N THR A 55 -8.60 15.12 -9.05
CA THR A 55 -8.36 14.90 -10.48
C THR A 55 -6.89 14.67 -10.84
N LYS A 56 -5.95 15.42 -10.26
CA LYS A 56 -4.52 15.26 -10.58
C LYS A 56 -3.91 14.12 -9.76
N ARG A 57 -4.06 12.89 -10.27
CA ARG A 57 -3.60 11.67 -9.61
C ARG A 57 -2.24 11.21 -10.15
N PHE A 58 -1.33 10.83 -9.25
CA PHE A 58 0.03 10.37 -9.54
C PHE A 58 0.29 9.00 -8.94
N ALA A 59 0.84 8.09 -9.73
CA ALA A 59 1.38 6.81 -9.25
C ALA A 59 2.71 7.08 -8.54
N MET A 60 2.74 6.98 -7.22
CA MET A 60 3.93 7.25 -6.41
C MET A 60 4.68 5.97 -6.07
N VAL A 61 4.07 5.07 -5.28
CA VAL A 61 4.59 3.75 -4.96
C VAL A 61 3.76 2.72 -5.72
N ARG A 62 4.38 2.04 -6.68
CA ARG A 62 3.67 1.07 -7.51
C ARG A 62 3.50 -0.26 -6.80
N ARG A 63 4.57 -0.79 -6.26
CA ARG A 63 4.60 -2.06 -5.53
C ARG A 63 5.85 -2.15 -4.67
N ILE A 64 5.97 -3.20 -3.89
CA ILE A 64 7.18 -3.58 -3.17
C ILE A 64 7.53 -5.02 -3.56
N GLU A 65 8.80 -5.27 -3.85
CA GLU A 65 9.35 -6.63 -3.91
C GLU A 65 9.80 -7.01 -2.50
N GLU A 66 9.47 -8.22 -2.09
CA GLU A 66 9.71 -8.71 -0.73
C GLU A 66 10.50 -10.01 -0.81
N ILE A 67 11.66 -10.05 -0.19
CA ILE A 67 12.57 -11.21 -0.19
C ILE A 67 12.88 -11.57 1.26
N LEU A 68 12.39 -12.71 1.70
CA LEU A 68 12.72 -13.29 2.99
C LEU A 68 14.02 -14.10 2.86
N HIS A 69 15.01 -13.76 3.66
CA HIS A 69 16.25 -14.53 3.80
C HIS A 69 16.17 -15.39 5.06
N VAL A 70 16.48 -16.67 4.93
CA VAL A 70 16.56 -17.64 6.05
C VAL A 70 17.86 -18.42 5.92
N GLY A 71 18.80 -18.17 6.81
CA GLY A 71 20.16 -18.67 6.68
C GLY A 71 20.78 -18.26 5.33
N SER A 72 21.14 -19.24 4.49
CA SER A 72 21.72 -19.00 3.15
C SER A 72 20.68 -18.95 2.02
N ASN A 73 19.40 -19.18 2.31
CA ASN A 73 18.34 -19.24 1.31
C ASN A 73 17.57 -17.93 1.22
N ALA A 74 17.02 -17.63 0.02
CA ALA A 74 16.19 -16.46 -0.23
C ALA A 74 14.86 -16.87 -0.86
N TYR A 75 13.78 -16.37 -0.31
CA TYR A 75 12.39 -16.67 -0.71
C TYR A 75 11.69 -15.39 -1.11
N ARG A 76 11.33 -15.29 -2.38
CA ARG A 76 10.59 -14.15 -2.88
C ARG A 76 9.11 -14.28 -2.50
N LEU A 77 8.60 -13.33 -1.71
CA LEU A 77 7.22 -13.35 -1.19
C LEU A 77 6.23 -12.59 -2.08
N ASP A 78 6.69 -11.61 -2.86
CA ASP A 78 5.87 -10.88 -3.81
C ASP A 78 5.58 -11.71 -5.07
N SER A 79 4.49 -11.42 -5.74
CA SER A 79 4.12 -12.04 -7.02
C SER A 79 4.08 -11.00 -8.13
N GLN A 80 4.51 -11.35 -9.35
CA GLN A 80 4.40 -10.46 -10.51
C GLN A 80 4.70 -11.19 -11.82
N ALA A 81 3.95 -10.88 -12.86
CA ALA A 81 4.29 -11.22 -14.23
C ALA A 81 5.21 -10.17 -14.85
N TYR A 82 6.32 -10.58 -15.48
CA TYR A 82 7.31 -9.70 -16.08
C TYR A 82 7.28 -9.75 -17.61
N VAL A 83 7.59 -8.61 -18.25
CA VAL A 83 7.68 -8.51 -19.73
C VAL A 83 8.96 -9.17 -20.24
N THR A 84 10.06 -9.02 -19.52
CA THR A 84 11.41 -9.39 -19.97
C THR A 84 11.95 -10.68 -19.34
N SER A 85 11.23 -11.26 -18.37
CA SER A 85 11.62 -12.50 -17.71
C SER A 85 10.75 -13.66 -18.18
N SER A 86 11.36 -14.83 -18.36
CA SER A 86 10.63 -16.08 -18.56
C SER A 86 10.01 -16.62 -17.27
N ASP A 87 10.54 -16.16 -16.12
CA ASP A 87 10.16 -16.64 -14.79
C ASP A 87 9.45 -15.54 -14.02
N ASP A 88 8.13 -15.63 -13.99
CA ASP A 88 7.28 -14.76 -13.19
C ASP A 88 7.55 -14.96 -11.70
N ALA A 89 7.47 -13.88 -10.90
CA ALA A 89 7.56 -14.00 -9.45
C ALA A 89 6.30 -14.71 -8.91
N ALA A 90 6.53 -15.76 -8.13
CA ALA A 90 5.48 -16.66 -7.66
C ALA A 90 5.39 -16.73 -6.13
N GLY A 91 5.51 -15.58 -5.47
CA GLY A 91 5.44 -15.45 -4.00
C GLY A 91 4.12 -15.92 -3.40
N PHE A 92 3.04 -15.98 -4.20
CA PHE A 92 1.77 -16.56 -3.78
C PHE A 92 1.89 -18.00 -3.25
N ARG A 93 2.97 -18.72 -3.59
CA ARG A 93 3.25 -20.07 -3.07
C ARG A 93 3.58 -20.06 -1.58
N PHE A 94 4.09 -18.96 -1.06
CA PHE A 94 4.43 -18.76 0.36
C PHE A 94 3.31 -18.05 1.11
N LEU A 95 2.34 -17.45 0.41
CA LEU A 95 1.18 -16.80 1.01
C LEU A 95 0.24 -17.85 1.61
N ASP A 96 0.05 -17.79 2.93
CA ASP A 96 -0.84 -18.68 3.66
C ASP A 96 -2.26 -18.15 3.75
N SER A 97 -2.40 -16.87 4.09
CA SER A 97 -3.70 -16.23 4.22
C SER A 97 -3.67 -14.74 3.89
N PHE A 98 -4.82 -14.25 3.45
CA PHE A 98 -5.15 -12.84 3.34
C PHE A 98 -6.41 -12.57 4.16
N PHE A 99 -6.36 -11.56 4.99
CA PHE A 99 -7.47 -11.13 5.83
C PHE A 99 -7.76 -9.65 5.58
N TYR A 100 -9.04 -9.30 5.55
CA TYR A 100 -9.50 -7.93 5.35
C TYR A 100 -10.71 -7.64 6.27
N ASP A 101 -10.49 -6.81 7.26
CA ASP A 101 -11.49 -6.32 8.22
C ASP A 101 -11.79 -4.82 8.06
N GLY A 102 -11.55 -4.31 6.86
CA GLY A 102 -11.51 -2.89 6.52
C GLY A 102 -10.10 -2.44 6.18
N LEU A 103 -9.07 -3.17 6.62
CA LEU A 103 -7.67 -3.00 6.26
C LEU A 103 -7.04 -4.35 5.90
N PRO A 104 -6.14 -4.40 4.90
CA PRO A 104 -5.56 -5.66 4.44
C PRO A 104 -4.41 -6.13 5.33
N SER A 105 -4.38 -7.41 5.61
CA SER A 105 -3.25 -8.11 6.21
C SER A 105 -2.96 -9.44 5.51
N TRP A 106 -1.70 -9.82 5.48
CA TRP A 106 -1.18 -11.03 4.84
C TRP A 106 -0.34 -11.84 5.81
N GLU A 107 -0.43 -13.15 5.73
CA GLU A 107 0.51 -14.08 6.37
C GLU A 107 1.23 -14.90 5.32
N TYR A 108 2.56 -14.89 5.39
CA TYR A 108 3.44 -15.72 4.56
C TYR A 108 4.18 -16.72 5.45
N MET A 109 4.45 -17.90 4.92
CA MET A 109 5.20 -18.96 5.58
C MET A 109 6.27 -19.53 4.66
N ALA A 110 7.53 -19.46 5.08
CA ALA A 110 8.64 -20.10 4.39
C ALA A 110 9.69 -20.58 5.42
N GLU A 111 10.15 -21.82 5.30
CA GLU A 111 11.19 -22.43 6.16
C GLU A 111 10.96 -22.22 7.68
N GLY A 112 9.73 -22.33 8.13
CA GLY A 112 9.39 -22.13 9.54
C GLY A 112 9.33 -20.67 10.01
N VAL A 113 9.63 -19.71 9.12
CA VAL A 113 9.50 -18.28 9.41
C VAL A 113 8.14 -17.78 8.94
N ARG A 114 7.43 -17.11 9.84
CA ARG A 114 6.18 -16.40 9.54
C ARG A 114 6.48 -14.93 9.29
N VAL A 115 5.93 -14.39 8.19
CA VAL A 115 5.95 -12.96 7.91
C VAL A 115 4.52 -12.46 7.84
N THR A 116 4.15 -11.57 8.76
CA THR A 116 2.87 -10.85 8.73
C THR A 116 3.09 -9.48 8.12
N LYS A 117 2.34 -9.13 7.08
CA LYS A 117 2.32 -7.79 6.46
C LYS A 117 0.98 -7.13 6.77
N ARG A 118 1.01 -5.84 7.13
CA ARG A 118 -0.17 -4.99 7.33
C ARG A 118 0.01 -3.69 6.57
N LEU A 119 -1.08 -3.11 6.07
CA LEU A 119 -1.04 -1.88 5.29
C LEU A 119 -2.24 -0.99 5.58
N THR A 120 -2.01 0.30 5.76
CA THR A 120 -3.08 1.31 5.84
C THR A 120 -2.77 2.54 4.98
N LEU A 121 -3.79 3.03 4.27
CA LEU A 121 -3.78 4.31 3.58
C LEU A 121 -4.45 5.34 4.49
N VAL A 122 -3.74 6.42 4.83
CA VAL A 122 -4.23 7.39 5.81
C VAL A 122 -5.26 8.33 5.19
N TYR A 123 -6.47 8.33 5.75
CA TYR A 123 -7.55 9.19 5.26
C TYR A 123 -7.24 10.68 5.45
N GLY A 124 -7.61 11.50 4.47
CA GLY A 124 -7.34 12.94 4.45
C GLY A 124 -5.92 13.35 4.05
N THR A 125 -5.05 12.39 3.75
CA THR A 125 -3.65 12.64 3.36
C THR A 125 -3.21 11.76 2.20
N ASN A 126 -2.11 12.12 1.52
CA ASN A 126 -1.44 11.24 0.56
C ASN A 126 -0.32 10.48 1.27
N SER A 127 -0.70 9.61 2.23
CA SER A 127 0.22 8.90 3.08
C SER A 127 -0.16 7.42 3.21
N LEU A 128 0.85 6.55 3.23
CA LEU A 128 0.75 5.09 3.29
C LEU A 128 1.65 4.59 4.39
N ALA A 129 1.16 3.69 5.24
CA ALA A 129 1.97 2.99 6.22
C ALA A 129 1.91 1.48 6.00
N ILE A 130 3.07 0.83 6.06
CA ILE A 130 3.23 -0.62 5.91
C ILE A 130 4.07 -1.12 7.07
N GLN A 131 3.67 -2.23 7.65
CA GLN A 131 4.40 -2.93 8.70
C GLN A 131 4.59 -4.38 8.30
N TYR A 132 5.80 -4.88 8.50
CA TYR A 132 6.14 -6.28 8.45
C TYR A 132 6.53 -6.74 9.85
N GLN A 133 6.07 -7.92 10.24
CA GLN A 133 6.50 -8.62 11.44
C GLN A 133 7.00 -10.00 11.02
N LEU A 134 8.28 -10.26 11.28
CA LEU A 134 8.89 -11.58 11.12
C LEU A 134 8.83 -12.27 12.48
N HIS A 135 8.52 -13.56 12.46
CA HIS A 135 8.63 -14.43 13.62
C HIS A 135 9.30 -15.74 13.21
N ALA A 136 10.39 -16.07 13.86
CA ALA A 136 11.17 -17.28 13.64
C ALA A 136 11.33 -18.06 14.94
N ASP A 137 11.52 -19.38 14.84
CA ASP A 137 11.87 -20.22 15.98
C ASP A 137 13.25 -19.85 16.52
N GLU A 138 13.52 -20.20 17.78
CA GLU A 138 14.78 -19.91 18.46
C GLU A 138 15.99 -20.44 17.68
N GLY A 139 16.97 -19.56 17.44
CA GLY A 139 18.20 -19.89 16.72
C GLY A 139 18.09 -19.88 15.19
N VAL A 140 16.92 -19.59 14.63
CA VAL A 140 16.75 -19.41 13.18
C VAL A 140 17.08 -17.96 12.81
N ASP A 141 18.13 -17.77 12.00
CA ASP A 141 18.50 -16.46 11.46
C ASP A 141 17.69 -16.13 10.22
N ALA A 142 16.85 -15.10 10.32
CA ALA A 142 16.04 -14.62 9.22
C ALA A 142 15.97 -13.09 9.21
N TRP A 143 15.86 -12.51 8.02
CA TRP A 143 15.66 -11.07 7.81
C TRP A 143 14.91 -10.82 6.50
N LEU A 144 14.29 -9.64 6.38
CA LEU A 144 13.49 -9.26 5.23
C LEU A 144 14.17 -8.13 4.44
N GLU A 145 14.33 -8.32 3.13
CA GLU A 145 14.69 -7.27 2.18
C GLU A 145 13.41 -6.82 1.45
N VAL A 146 13.12 -5.52 1.48
CA VAL A 146 12.04 -4.92 0.72
C VAL A 146 12.58 -3.90 -0.28
N ILE A 147 12.11 -3.97 -1.52
CA ILE A 147 12.58 -3.14 -2.62
C ILE A 147 11.38 -2.39 -3.21
N PRO A 148 11.15 -1.15 -2.78
CA PRO A 148 10.05 -0.36 -3.31
C PRO A 148 10.26 -0.01 -4.78
N VAL A 149 9.18 -0.05 -5.54
CA VAL A 149 9.15 0.30 -6.96
C VAL A 149 8.30 1.55 -7.15
N TYR A 150 8.90 2.59 -7.68
CA TYR A 150 8.33 3.92 -7.79
C TYR A 150 7.88 4.27 -9.20
N GLY A 151 6.75 4.97 -9.32
CA GLY A 151 6.23 5.54 -10.57
C GLY A 151 6.68 6.98 -10.79
N PHE A 152 6.23 7.90 -9.95
CA PHE A 152 6.40 9.35 -10.07
C PHE A 152 5.97 9.87 -11.44
N HIS A 153 4.79 9.48 -11.88
CA HIS A 153 4.17 9.93 -13.12
C HIS A 153 2.66 10.05 -12.97
N SER A 154 2.01 10.82 -13.84
CA SER A 154 0.55 10.88 -13.86
C SER A 154 -0.05 9.47 -13.97
N LYS A 155 -1.11 9.22 -13.21
CA LYS A 155 -1.81 7.93 -13.20
C LYS A 155 -2.22 7.46 -14.60
N ASN A 156 -2.56 8.39 -15.48
CA ASN A 156 -3.03 8.09 -16.83
C ASN A 156 -1.88 7.92 -17.85
N ASP A 157 -0.66 8.29 -17.47
CA ASP A 157 0.49 8.19 -18.34
C ASP A 157 1.08 6.79 -18.35
N ARG A 158 1.60 6.39 -19.51
CA ARG A 158 2.30 5.12 -19.73
C ARG A 158 3.70 5.43 -20.25
N PRO A 159 4.59 5.89 -19.36
CA PRO A 159 5.91 6.33 -19.78
C PRO A 159 6.73 5.15 -20.33
N LEU A 160 7.34 5.34 -21.51
CA LEU A 160 8.34 4.44 -22.07
C LEU A 160 9.72 4.68 -21.45
N THR A 161 9.93 5.88 -20.93
CA THR A 161 11.13 6.30 -20.22
C THR A 161 10.73 7.04 -18.95
N TYR A 162 11.54 6.93 -17.92
CA TYR A 162 11.27 7.56 -16.64
C TYR A 162 12.26 8.69 -16.36
N GLU A 163 11.76 9.84 -15.90
CA GLU A 163 12.63 10.89 -15.37
C GLU A 163 13.41 10.39 -14.15
N PRO A 164 14.66 10.80 -13.94
CA PRO A 164 15.41 10.45 -12.74
C PRO A 164 14.68 10.91 -11.46
N ILE A 165 14.67 10.07 -10.44
CA ILE A 165 14.23 10.46 -9.09
C ILE A 165 15.46 10.94 -8.33
N SER A 166 15.43 12.20 -7.89
CA SER A 166 16.42 12.69 -6.92
C SER A 166 16.14 12.07 -5.56
N CYS A 167 17.13 11.41 -4.99
CA CYS A 167 17.02 10.75 -3.70
C CYS A 167 18.06 11.34 -2.73
N ARG A 168 17.62 11.77 -1.55
CA ARG A 168 18.49 12.35 -0.51
C ARG A 168 18.10 11.78 0.85
N LYS A 169 19.07 11.28 1.60
CA LYS A 169 18.88 10.93 3.00
C LYS A 169 19.11 12.21 3.84
N LYS A 170 18.10 12.59 4.63
CA LYS A 170 18.15 13.68 5.59
C LYS A 170 17.85 13.08 6.95
N GLU A 171 18.88 12.95 7.80
CA GLU A 171 18.81 12.20 9.06
C GLU A 171 18.38 10.75 8.76
N ASP A 172 17.31 10.25 9.40
CA ASP A 172 16.76 8.90 9.19
C ASP A 172 15.63 8.86 8.16
N ARG A 173 15.34 10.01 7.51
CA ARG A 173 14.30 10.16 6.50
C ARG A 173 14.88 10.17 5.09
N LEU A 174 14.26 9.43 4.20
CA LEU A 174 14.54 9.48 2.78
C LEU A 174 13.59 10.48 2.11
N PHE A 175 14.14 11.44 1.38
CA PHE A 175 13.40 12.37 0.53
C PHE A 175 13.66 12.07 -0.93
N MET A 176 12.58 11.83 -1.66
CA MET A 176 12.59 11.51 -3.08
C MET A 176 11.79 12.54 -3.85
N SER A 177 12.29 13.02 -4.98
CA SER A 177 11.59 14.02 -5.78
C SER A 177 11.87 13.93 -7.27
N THR A 178 10.88 14.34 -8.05
CA THR A 178 10.97 14.72 -9.46
C THR A 178 10.58 16.20 -9.60
N LYS A 179 10.42 16.69 -10.81
CA LYS A 179 9.93 18.06 -11.03
C LYS A 179 8.49 18.29 -10.57
N GLU A 180 7.67 17.24 -10.58
CA GLU A 180 6.21 17.35 -10.34
C GLU A 180 5.76 16.91 -8.96
N ALA A 181 6.49 15.99 -8.32
CA ALA A 181 6.08 15.41 -7.06
C ALA A 181 7.25 15.05 -6.15
N SER A 182 7.01 15.03 -4.86
CA SER A 182 7.95 14.59 -3.84
C SER A 182 7.31 13.59 -2.90
N LEU A 183 8.13 12.74 -2.28
CA LEU A 183 7.73 11.70 -1.34
C LEU A 183 8.78 11.58 -0.24
N TYR A 184 8.33 11.50 0.98
CA TYR A 184 9.14 11.20 2.16
C TYR A 184 8.92 9.74 2.56
N LEU A 185 9.96 9.12 3.13
CA LEU A 185 9.90 7.81 3.74
C LEU A 185 10.65 7.81 5.06
N ASP A 186 9.95 7.44 6.13
CA ASP A 186 10.51 7.09 7.44
C ASP A 186 10.47 5.55 7.58
N THR A 187 11.57 4.96 8.06
CA THR A 187 11.68 3.51 8.26
C THR A 187 12.68 3.22 9.38
N ASP A 188 12.44 2.14 10.11
CA ASP A 188 13.35 1.55 11.08
C ASP A 188 14.30 0.50 10.47
N GLY A 189 14.21 0.25 9.16
CA GLY A 189 15.11 -0.62 8.42
C GLY A 189 16.33 0.10 7.87
N ASP A 190 17.38 -0.65 7.57
CA ASP A 190 18.60 -0.15 6.96
C ASP A 190 18.41 0.13 5.46
N ILE A 191 18.62 1.38 5.06
CA ILE A 191 18.47 1.82 3.67
C ILE A 191 19.79 1.69 2.92
N GLU A 192 19.78 0.89 1.86
CA GLU A 192 20.86 0.75 0.90
C GLU A 192 20.46 1.38 -0.45
N THR A 193 21.07 2.51 -0.79
CA THR A 193 20.81 3.17 -2.08
C THR A 193 21.51 2.43 -3.21
N MET A 194 20.82 2.20 -4.32
CA MET A 194 21.41 1.59 -5.52
C MET A 194 22.28 2.62 -6.25
N GLU A 195 23.41 2.19 -6.81
CA GLU A 195 24.30 3.04 -7.60
C GLU A 195 23.57 3.63 -8.81
N GLU A 196 22.75 2.81 -9.47
CA GLU A 196 21.90 3.21 -10.58
C GLU A 196 20.45 2.74 -10.37
N ALA A 197 19.50 3.61 -10.76
CA ALA A 197 18.10 3.25 -10.74
C ALA A 197 17.79 2.13 -11.75
N GLN A 198 17.16 1.06 -11.30
CA GLN A 198 16.78 -0.05 -12.13
C GLN A 198 15.33 0.11 -12.59
N VAL A 199 15.08 0.14 -13.89
CA VAL A 199 13.74 0.11 -14.46
C VAL A 199 13.30 -1.34 -14.61
N GLN A 200 12.08 -1.64 -14.12
CA GLN A 200 11.49 -2.95 -14.24
C GLN A 200 10.14 -2.86 -14.96
N TRP A 201 9.91 -3.77 -15.91
CA TRP A 201 8.71 -3.82 -16.74
C TRP A 201 7.85 -5.01 -16.36
N TYR A 202 6.54 -4.75 -16.18
CA TYR A 202 5.53 -5.75 -15.78
C TYR A 202 4.50 -5.94 -16.87
N ARG A 203 3.92 -7.15 -16.94
CA ARG A 203 2.68 -7.40 -17.64
C ARG A 203 1.49 -7.09 -16.71
N PHE A 204 0.44 -6.54 -17.32
CA PHE A 204 -0.85 -6.32 -16.68
C PHE A 204 -1.88 -7.25 -17.33
N ASP A 205 -1.91 -8.51 -16.86
CA ASP A 205 -2.64 -9.58 -17.52
C ASP A 205 -4.17 -9.37 -17.51
N GLN A 206 -4.69 -8.48 -16.67
CA GLN A 206 -6.10 -8.10 -16.66
C GLN A 206 -6.44 -6.89 -17.55
N ASP A 207 -5.46 -6.10 -18.01
CA ASP A 207 -5.73 -4.95 -18.88
C ASP A 207 -5.86 -5.34 -20.35
N GLY A 208 -5.13 -6.35 -20.81
CA GLY A 208 -5.18 -6.82 -22.18
C GLY A 208 -6.58 -7.25 -22.63
N PRO A 209 -7.30 -8.10 -21.88
CA PRO A 209 -8.68 -8.46 -22.18
C PRO A 209 -9.66 -7.29 -22.22
N ASP A 210 -9.39 -6.22 -21.46
CA ASP A 210 -10.20 -4.99 -21.45
C ASP A 210 -9.82 -4.01 -22.60
N GLY A 211 -8.94 -4.41 -23.52
CA GLY A 211 -8.49 -3.58 -24.64
C GLY A 211 -7.55 -2.45 -24.25
N ARG A 212 -6.84 -2.59 -23.12
CA ARG A 212 -5.83 -1.63 -22.62
C ARG A 212 -4.44 -2.17 -22.87
N ASP A 213 -3.41 -1.28 -22.77
CA ASP A 213 -2.03 -1.72 -22.84
C ASP A 213 -1.71 -2.62 -21.63
N GLY A 214 -1.37 -3.86 -21.91
CA GLY A 214 -1.14 -4.90 -20.90
C GLY A 214 0.27 -4.89 -20.30
N TRP A 215 0.94 -3.73 -20.23
CA TRP A 215 2.27 -3.62 -19.64
C TRP A 215 2.54 -2.22 -19.08
N GLY A 216 3.53 -2.13 -18.21
CA GLY A 216 4.01 -0.90 -17.61
C GLY A 216 5.26 -1.17 -16.77
N GLY A 217 5.68 -0.20 -15.99
CA GLY A 217 6.89 -0.36 -15.20
C GLY A 217 7.00 0.59 -14.03
N GLY A 218 8.16 0.56 -13.42
CA GLY A 218 8.57 1.43 -12.33
C GLY A 218 10.06 1.34 -12.07
N ARG A 219 10.55 2.14 -11.12
CA ARG A 219 11.98 2.28 -10.80
C ARG A 219 12.27 1.81 -9.38
N LYS A 220 13.32 1.02 -9.24
CA LYS A 220 13.94 0.67 -7.97
C LYS A 220 15.16 1.56 -7.77
N ILE A 221 15.26 2.22 -6.63
CA ILE A 221 16.34 3.17 -6.33
C ILE A 221 17.05 2.87 -5.01
N HIS A 222 16.44 2.07 -4.17
CA HIS A 222 17.01 1.61 -2.90
C HIS A 222 16.36 0.30 -2.44
N LYS A 223 17.03 -0.34 -1.51
CA LYS A 223 16.56 -1.50 -0.74
C LYS A 223 16.47 -1.13 0.71
N ILE A 224 15.62 -1.80 1.46
CA ILE A 224 15.48 -1.63 2.91
C ILE A 224 15.55 -3.01 3.54
N LYS A 225 16.42 -3.17 4.54
CA LYS A 225 16.64 -4.44 5.24
C LYS A 225 16.14 -4.31 6.67
N SER A 226 15.42 -5.33 7.14
CA SER A 226 15.10 -5.45 8.56
C SER A 226 16.33 -5.85 9.37
N ALA A 227 16.25 -5.75 10.69
CA ALA A 227 17.18 -6.44 11.59
C ALA A 227 17.05 -7.98 11.41
N HIS A 228 18.03 -8.72 11.88
CA HIS A 228 18.02 -10.18 11.91
C HIS A 228 17.28 -10.70 13.14
N THR A 229 16.59 -11.82 13.04
CA THR A 229 15.85 -12.45 14.15
C THR A 229 16.74 -12.95 15.27
N THR A 230 18.03 -13.17 14.98
CA THR A 230 19.06 -13.62 15.94
C THR A 230 19.85 -12.48 16.58
N GLU A 231 19.69 -11.24 16.11
CA GLU A 231 20.33 -10.08 16.72
C GLU A 231 19.67 -9.77 18.06
N GLU A 232 20.49 -9.62 19.12
CA GLU A 232 20.03 -9.01 20.37
C GLU A 232 20.06 -7.49 20.19
N ASP A 233 18.94 -6.91 19.79
CA ASP A 233 18.86 -5.46 19.58
C ASP A 233 18.45 -4.74 20.88
N ILE A 234 19.34 -3.83 21.32
CA ILE A 234 19.12 -2.97 22.49
C ILE A 234 17.90 -2.04 22.29
N ASP A 235 17.52 -1.76 21.04
CA ASP A 235 16.47 -0.81 20.66
C ASP A 235 15.06 -1.44 20.50
N LYS A 236 14.85 -2.65 20.99
CA LYS A 236 13.53 -3.35 21.00
C LYS A 236 12.94 -3.73 19.62
N ARG A 237 13.70 -3.65 18.53
CA ARG A 237 13.26 -4.12 17.20
C ARG A 237 13.18 -5.64 17.10
N VAL A 238 13.92 -6.33 17.96
CA VAL A 238 13.93 -7.79 18.09
C VAL A 238 13.44 -8.20 19.48
N LEU A 239 12.33 -8.90 19.55
CA LEU A 239 11.78 -9.40 20.80
C LEU A 239 11.35 -10.85 20.63
N ASN A 240 11.96 -11.78 21.37
CA ASN A 240 11.63 -13.21 21.37
C ASN A 240 11.57 -13.82 19.95
N GLY A 241 12.58 -13.58 19.09
CA GLY A 241 12.60 -14.06 17.71
C GLY A 241 11.66 -13.32 16.75
N SER A 242 11.06 -12.22 17.17
CA SER A 242 10.22 -11.37 16.32
C SER A 242 10.92 -10.06 15.99
N VAL A 243 10.94 -9.73 14.69
CA VAL A 243 11.50 -8.49 14.15
C VAL A 243 10.40 -7.66 13.50
N MET A 244 10.42 -6.36 13.73
CA MET A 244 9.52 -5.41 13.08
C MET A 244 10.28 -4.63 12.00
N LEU A 245 9.60 -4.35 10.89
CA LEU A 245 10.04 -3.42 9.85
C LEU A 245 8.86 -2.54 9.46
N ASN A 246 9.04 -1.23 9.60
CA ASN A 246 8.01 -0.25 9.31
C ASN A 246 8.44 0.68 8.17
N LEU A 247 7.48 1.01 7.29
CA LEU A 247 7.63 1.95 6.19
C LEU A 247 6.48 2.96 6.26
N ILE A 248 6.79 4.23 6.47
CA ILE A 248 5.79 5.31 6.50
C ILE A 248 6.09 6.30 5.39
N TYR A 249 5.25 6.30 4.37
CA TYR A 249 5.32 7.21 3.24
C TYR A 249 4.37 8.39 3.43
N GLY A 250 4.80 9.59 3.04
CA GLY A 250 3.94 10.76 3.02
C GLY A 250 4.45 11.84 2.07
N MET A 251 3.54 12.62 1.49
CA MET A 251 3.89 13.71 0.59
C MET A 251 3.95 15.07 1.29
N ASP A 252 3.35 15.23 2.46
CA ASP A 252 3.32 16.45 3.24
C ASP A 252 4.39 16.38 4.35
N GLU A 253 5.37 17.29 4.30
CA GLU A 253 6.46 17.34 5.28
C GLU A 253 5.96 17.64 6.70
N ASN A 254 4.95 18.50 6.86
CA ASN A 254 4.38 18.81 8.16
C ASN A 254 3.67 17.60 8.77
N TRP A 255 2.96 16.85 7.94
CA TRP A 255 2.34 15.60 8.37
C TRP A 255 3.40 14.58 8.82
N MET A 256 4.47 14.40 8.04
CA MET A 256 5.58 13.51 8.38
C MET A 256 6.28 13.95 9.68
N ASN A 257 6.49 15.26 9.90
CA ASN A 257 7.09 15.77 11.12
C ASN A 257 6.22 15.48 12.36
N LYS A 258 4.88 15.56 12.22
CA LYS A 258 3.96 15.15 13.30
C LYS A 258 4.06 13.65 13.63
N GLN A 259 4.33 12.79 12.64
CA GLN A 259 4.56 11.37 12.91
C GLN A 259 5.88 11.16 13.65
N ARG A 260 6.94 11.90 13.29
CA ARG A 260 8.21 11.86 14.00
C ARG A 260 8.11 12.35 15.45
N GLU A 261 7.39 13.44 15.71
CA GLU A 261 7.10 13.89 17.08
C GLU A 261 6.34 12.82 17.89
N ARG A 262 5.54 12.00 17.24
CA ARG A 262 4.84 10.88 17.87
C ARG A 262 5.78 9.72 18.15
N GLU A 263 6.66 9.38 17.22
CA GLU A 263 7.72 8.39 17.38
C GLU A 263 8.63 8.74 18.57
N GLU A 264 9.11 9.99 18.66
CA GLU A 264 9.92 10.48 19.78
C GLU A 264 9.22 10.32 21.14
N LYS A 265 7.90 10.55 21.20
CA LYS A 265 7.10 10.35 22.43
C LYS A 265 6.94 8.88 22.82
N THR A 266 7.13 7.97 21.89
CA THR A 266 7.06 6.52 22.09
C THR A 266 8.43 5.86 22.16
N GLN A 267 9.46 6.60 22.55
CA GLN A 267 10.84 6.10 22.70
C GLN A 267 11.46 5.64 21.37
N ASN A 268 11.22 6.38 20.30
CA ASN A 268 11.67 6.10 18.93
C ASN A 268 11.14 4.75 18.39
N ASP A 269 9.90 4.43 18.71
CA ASP A 269 9.22 3.22 18.22
C ASP A 269 8.30 3.54 17.04
N LEU A 270 8.77 3.29 15.82
CA LEU A 270 8.00 3.49 14.60
C LEU A 270 6.80 2.51 14.50
N SER A 271 6.87 1.36 15.19
CA SER A 271 5.74 0.42 15.29
C SER A 271 4.57 1.00 16.06
N ALA A 272 4.84 1.86 17.05
CA ALA A 272 3.79 2.58 17.77
C ALA A 272 3.11 3.62 16.86
N VAL A 273 3.87 4.27 15.98
CA VAL A 273 3.31 5.18 14.95
C VAL A 273 2.43 4.41 13.98
N PHE A 274 2.89 3.27 13.45
CA PHE A 274 2.08 2.42 12.59
C PHE A 274 0.78 1.99 13.30
N SER A 275 0.88 1.49 14.52
CA SER A 275 -0.27 1.04 15.31
C SER A 275 -1.28 2.17 15.52
N TYR A 276 -0.82 3.39 15.76
CA TYR A 276 -1.70 4.56 15.86
C TYR A 276 -2.45 4.81 14.56
N LEU A 277 -1.76 4.83 13.40
CA LEU A 277 -2.36 5.08 12.08
C LEU A 277 -3.36 3.97 11.71
N TRP A 278 -3.01 2.72 12.00
CA TRP A 278 -3.86 1.54 11.81
C TRP A 278 -5.16 1.64 12.61
N ASN A 279 -5.06 1.93 13.90
CA ASN A 279 -6.21 2.06 14.77
C ASN A 279 -7.07 3.29 14.42
N GLN A 280 -6.46 4.41 14.03
CA GLN A 280 -7.16 5.61 13.59
C GLN A 280 -8.07 5.31 12.39
N GLU A 281 -7.61 4.51 11.44
CA GLU A 281 -8.42 4.16 10.27
C GLU A 281 -9.57 3.21 10.62
N HIS A 282 -9.35 2.23 11.50
CA HIS A 282 -10.42 1.37 12.02
C HIS A 282 -11.50 2.18 12.76
N GLU A 283 -11.10 3.09 13.65
CA GLU A 283 -12.04 3.95 14.37
C GLU A 283 -12.81 4.88 13.42
N ARG A 284 -12.16 5.40 12.36
CA ARG A 284 -12.83 6.18 11.31
C ARG A 284 -13.92 5.35 10.61
N GLN A 285 -13.60 4.13 10.16
CA GLN A 285 -14.58 3.26 9.50
C GLN A 285 -15.72 2.88 10.43
N LYS A 286 -15.43 2.60 11.70
CA LYS A 286 -16.43 2.34 12.72
C LYS A 286 -17.36 3.53 12.93
N ALA A 287 -16.80 4.75 12.99
CA ALA A 287 -17.61 5.97 13.09
C ALA A 287 -18.57 6.14 11.90
N VAL A 288 -18.14 5.83 10.66
CA VAL A 288 -19.01 5.83 9.48
C VAL A 288 -20.14 4.82 9.61
N MET A 289 -19.83 3.59 10.08
CA MET A 289 -20.85 2.57 10.32
C MET A 289 -21.89 3.00 11.35
N GLU A 290 -21.47 3.63 12.46
CA GLU A 290 -22.34 4.13 13.51
C GLU A 290 -23.18 5.32 13.02
N GLN A 291 -22.57 6.30 12.34
CA GLN A 291 -23.24 7.47 11.78
C GLN A 291 -24.32 7.08 10.75
N SER A 292 -24.11 6.00 10.00
CA SER A 292 -25.08 5.51 9.02
C SER A 292 -26.43 5.13 9.62
N GLY A 293 -26.50 4.87 10.92
CA GLY A 293 -27.70 4.40 11.64
C GLY A 293 -28.20 3.03 11.17
N ARG A 294 -27.40 2.28 10.41
CA ARG A 294 -27.80 0.98 9.88
C ARG A 294 -27.60 -0.13 10.90
N VAL A 295 -28.51 -1.11 10.93
CA VAL A 295 -28.54 -2.17 11.93
C VAL A 295 -27.79 -3.42 11.45
N SER A 296 -28.01 -3.84 10.18
CA SER A 296 -27.37 -5.05 9.67
C SER A 296 -25.90 -4.79 9.32
N GLU A 297 -25.04 -5.79 9.56
CA GLU A 297 -23.62 -5.74 9.26
C GLU A 297 -23.36 -5.41 7.79
N THR A 298 -24.07 -6.05 6.89
CA THR A 298 -23.98 -5.77 5.44
C THR A 298 -24.29 -4.31 5.10
N ALA A 299 -25.33 -3.73 5.71
CA ALA A 299 -25.70 -2.34 5.44
C ALA A 299 -24.69 -1.34 6.02
N ARG A 300 -24.07 -1.65 7.16
CA ARG A 300 -22.95 -0.89 7.74
C ARG A 300 -21.74 -0.89 6.82
N GLN A 301 -21.39 -2.08 6.31
CA GLN A 301 -20.27 -2.23 5.38
C GLN A 301 -20.51 -1.51 4.05
N LEU A 302 -21.75 -1.55 3.53
CA LEU A 302 -22.14 -0.76 2.35
C LEU A 302 -22.04 0.74 2.60
N ALA A 303 -22.28 1.23 3.82
CA ALA A 303 -22.09 2.64 4.18
C ALA A 303 -20.60 3.04 4.11
N VAL A 304 -19.67 2.21 4.58
CA VAL A 304 -18.23 2.45 4.43
C VAL A 304 -17.84 2.45 2.95
N SER A 305 -18.34 1.50 2.16
CA SER A 305 -18.09 1.42 0.72
C SER A 305 -18.64 2.62 -0.03
N ALA A 306 -19.82 3.11 0.33
CA ALA A 306 -20.42 4.31 -0.25
C ALA A 306 -19.62 5.58 0.11
N GLN A 307 -19.22 5.70 1.38
CA GLN A 307 -18.40 6.81 1.87
C GLN A 307 -17.03 6.84 1.18
N ALA A 308 -16.47 5.69 0.79
CA ALA A 308 -15.22 5.60 0.05
C ALA A 308 -15.25 6.34 -1.30
N HIS A 309 -16.42 6.54 -1.90
CA HIS A 309 -16.56 7.33 -3.13
C HIS A 309 -16.65 8.84 -2.91
N LEU A 310 -16.86 9.30 -1.67
CA LEU A 310 -16.86 10.73 -1.35
C LEU A 310 -15.42 11.25 -1.33
N THR A 311 -15.15 12.29 -2.08
CA THR A 311 -13.83 12.90 -2.17
C THR A 311 -13.92 14.43 -2.09
N ARG A 312 -12.90 15.03 -1.47
CA ARG A 312 -12.70 16.46 -1.55
C ARG A 312 -12.48 16.90 -3.01
N ARG A 313 -13.01 18.09 -3.35
CA ARG A 313 -12.78 18.73 -4.64
C ARG A 313 -12.19 20.13 -4.44
N ASP A 314 -10.91 20.28 -4.69
CA ASP A 314 -10.17 21.53 -4.44
C ASP A 314 -10.71 22.70 -5.28
N SER A 315 -11.16 22.47 -6.51
CA SER A 315 -11.65 23.54 -7.41
C SER A 315 -12.95 24.20 -6.94
N THR A 316 -13.70 23.58 -6.04
CA THR A 316 -14.98 24.10 -5.53
C THR A 316 -14.98 24.23 -4.01
N ASP A 317 -13.86 23.91 -3.35
CA ASP A 317 -13.74 23.80 -1.89
C ASP A 317 -14.90 23.01 -1.26
N GLY A 318 -15.28 21.92 -1.90
CA GLY A 318 -16.41 21.08 -1.50
C GLY A 318 -16.12 19.61 -1.68
N MET A 319 -17.19 18.81 -1.73
CA MET A 319 -17.12 17.37 -1.94
C MET A 319 -17.64 16.98 -3.33
N SER A 320 -17.16 15.86 -3.84
CA SER A 320 -17.62 15.22 -5.07
C SER A 320 -17.72 13.71 -4.87
N ILE A 321 -18.35 13.03 -5.82
CA ILE A 321 -18.48 11.57 -5.82
C ILE A 321 -17.67 10.99 -6.99
N MET A 322 -16.73 10.12 -6.68
CA MET A 322 -15.96 9.39 -7.69
C MET A 322 -16.85 8.39 -8.41
N ALA A 323 -16.82 8.38 -9.73
CA ALA A 323 -17.63 7.47 -10.55
C ALA A 323 -17.21 6.01 -10.38
N GLY A 324 -15.92 5.74 -10.08
CA GLY A 324 -15.42 4.40 -9.80
C GLY A 324 -13.91 4.35 -9.65
N PHE A 325 -13.46 3.93 -8.47
CA PHE A 325 -12.05 3.63 -8.25
C PHE A 325 -11.67 2.27 -8.85
N PRO A 326 -10.45 2.10 -9.32
CA PRO A 326 -9.39 3.11 -9.49
C PRO A 326 -9.47 3.85 -10.83
N PHE A 327 -10.45 3.50 -11.70
CA PHE A 327 -10.43 3.82 -13.13
C PHE A 327 -10.87 5.26 -13.45
N PHE A 328 -11.98 5.71 -12.88
CA PHE A 328 -12.65 6.95 -13.26
C PHE A 328 -12.37 8.11 -12.30
N GLY A 329 -12.68 9.31 -12.75
CA GLY A 329 -12.71 10.53 -11.93
C GLY A 329 -14.11 10.81 -11.37
N ASP A 330 -14.32 12.04 -10.97
CA ASP A 330 -15.63 12.56 -10.55
C ASP A 330 -16.39 13.08 -11.78
N TRP A 331 -17.38 12.34 -12.20
CA TRP A 331 -18.24 12.69 -13.34
C TRP A 331 -19.59 13.19 -12.85
N GLY A 332 -20.01 14.37 -13.34
CA GLY A 332 -21.24 15.02 -12.88
C GLY A 332 -22.49 14.15 -12.97
N ARG A 333 -22.67 13.39 -14.07
CA ARG A 333 -23.81 12.46 -14.21
C ARG A 333 -23.80 11.39 -13.14
N ASP A 334 -22.66 10.76 -12.93
CA ASP A 334 -22.48 9.67 -11.96
C ASP A 334 -22.66 10.20 -10.53
N THR A 335 -22.14 11.40 -10.26
CA THR A 335 -22.36 12.11 -9.00
C THR A 335 -23.86 12.30 -8.73
N MET A 336 -24.63 12.78 -9.71
CA MET A 336 -26.08 13.01 -9.53
C MET A 336 -26.86 11.73 -9.32
N ILE A 337 -26.51 10.64 -10.02
CA ILE A 337 -27.15 9.33 -9.86
C ILE A 337 -26.84 8.73 -8.48
N ALA A 338 -25.60 8.80 -8.02
CA ALA A 338 -25.13 8.21 -6.78
C ALA A 338 -25.39 9.09 -5.54
N PHE A 339 -25.76 10.36 -5.73
CA PHE A 339 -25.85 11.37 -4.66
C PHE A 339 -26.62 10.87 -3.43
N TYR A 340 -27.84 10.41 -3.62
CA TYR A 340 -28.68 9.94 -2.51
C TYR A 340 -28.03 8.79 -1.74
N GLY A 341 -27.49 7.79 -2.45
CA GLY A 341 -26.91 6.58 -1.86
C GLY A 341 -25.60 6.85 -1.13
N CYS A 342 -24.75 7.72 -1.69
CA CYS A 342 -23.43 8.02 -1.12
C CYS A 342 -23.46 9.12 -0.06
N THR A 343 -24.57 9.83 0.13
CA THR A 343 -24.70 10.93 1.10
C THR A 343 -25.85 10.67 2.09
N LEU A 344 -27.08 11.03 1.72
CA LEU A 344 -28.24 11.00 2.62
C LEU A 344 -28.50 9.60 3.21
N ALA A 345 -28.38 8.55 2.39
CA ALA A 345 -28.66 7.18 2.83
C ALA A 345 -27.66 6.67 3.88
N ILE A 346 -26.50 7.28 4.00
CA ILE A 346 -25.45 6.90 4.98
C ILE A 346 -25.21 7.99 6.04
N GLY A 347 -26.09 8.97 6.14
CA GLY A 347 -26.05 10.04 7.15
C GLY A 347 -25.00 11.13 6.89
N GLN A 348 -24.41 11.20 5.70
CA GLN A 348 -23.51 12.27 5.27
C GLN A 348 -24.32 13.43 4.71
N MET A 349 -24.60 14.43 5.55
CA MET A 349 -25.48 15.56 5.19
C MET A 349 -24.76 16.91 5.09
N GLU A 350 -23.44 16.96 5.38
CA GLU A 350 -22.62 18.16 5.32
C GLU A 350 -21.60 18.10 4.19
#